data_cab7f27d2599f40bc9413cc2613d49e6
#
_entry.id   cab7f27d2599f40bc9413cc2613d49e6
#
_cell.length_a   1.000
_cell.length_b   1.000
_cell.length_c   1.000
_cell.angle_alpha   90.00
_cell.angle_beta   90.00
_cell.angle_gamma   90.00
#
_symmetry.space_group_name_H-M   'P 1'
#
loop_
_entity.id
_entity.type
_entity.pdbx_description
1 polymer ?
#
loop_
_entity_poly.entity_id
_entity_poly.type
_entity_poly.pdbx_seq_one_letter_code
_entity_poly.pdbx_strand_id
1 'polypeptide(L)'
;SDDFQRQVLAARELAKIKAAEEEASRLKAIAKQAADAAIADAESRMAWANENQIRADYEQEYKNASVAMVSAYVAYGNEDYLLSKQKAEEVSGIFSNDFQAQVAADRAAKEQLAKDKAAADEVMPKARDRMVWADQNNIKTDYSAVYNSAHSAMEAAEKAYQIEKYAA
;
A
#
# COMPACT_ATOMS: atom_id res chain seq x y z
N SER A 1 8.70 -62.75 35.43
CA SER A 1 8.78 -62.22 36.78
C SER A 1 8.31 -60.78 36.79
N ASP A 2 7.93 -60.28 37.91
CA ASP A 2 7.47 -58.89 38.12
C ASP A 2 8.52 -57.87 37.72
N ASP A 3 9.78 -58.19 37.88
CA ASP A 3 10.91 -57.36 37.45
C ASP A 3 11.02 -57.24 35.92
N PHE A 4 10.76 -58.30 35.19
CA PHE A 4 10.73 -58.26 33.73
C PHE A 4 9.57 -57.44 33.22
N GLN A 5 8.39 -57.57 33.84
CA GLN A 5 7.22 -56.75 33.46
C GLN A 5 7.48 -55.28 33.72
N ARG A 6 8.10 -54.90 34.84
CA ARG A 6 8.49 -53.51 35.14
C ARG A 6 9.49 -52.97 34.15
N GLN A 7 10.48 -53.74 33.75
CA GLN A 7 11.48 -53.36 32.74
C GLN A 7 10.80 -53.12 31.36
N VAL A 8 9.90 -53.97 30.95
CA VAL A 8 9.14 -53.80 29.70
C VAL A 8 8.29 -52.57 29.72
N LEU A 9 7.59 -52.29 30.82
CA LEU A 9 6.78 -51.07 30.96
C LEU A 9 7.63 -49.81 30.94
N ALA A 10 8.77 -49.80 31.65
CA ALA A 10 9.71 -48.67 31.65
C ALA A 10 10.26 -48.42 30.26
N ALA A 11 10.64 -49.47 29.51
CA ALA A 11 11.13 -49.33 28.14
C ALA A 11 10.06 -48.77 27.19
N ARG A 12 8.79 -49.18 27.35
CA ARG A 12 7.68 -48.65 26.56
C ARG A 12 7.42 -47.17 26.85
N GLU A 13 7.46 -46.76 28.13
CA GLU A 13 7.30 -45.35 28.50
C GLU A 13 8.45 -44.48 27.96
N LEU A 14 9.69 -44.97 28.05
CA LEU A 14 10.84 -44.29 27.49
C LEU A 14 10.72 -44.12 25.96
N ALA A 15 10.23 -45.15 25.27
CA ALA A 15 10.02 -45.11 23.83
C ALA A 15 8.92 -44.06 23.45
N LYS A 16 7.83 -43.97 24.24
CA LYS A 16 6.81 -42.96 24.03
C LYS A 16 7.36 -41.53 24.24
N ILE A 17 8.11 -41.31 25.30
CA ILE A 17 8.77 -40.04 25.60
C ILE A 17 9.67 -39.62 24.43
N LYS A 18 10.53 -40.51 23.97
CA LYS A 18 11.40 -40.26 22.81
C LYS A 18 10.59 -39.90 21.55
N ALA A 19 9.57 -40.66 21.25
CA ALA A 19 8.72 -40.39 20.08
C ALA A 19 8.03 -39.02 20.18
N ALA A 20 7.56 -38.62 21.38
CA ALA A 20 6.98 -37.32 21.62
C ALA A 20 7.99 -36.16 21.47
N GLU A 21 9.21 -36.35 21.96
CA GLU A 21 10.31 -35.37 21.80
C GLU A 21 10.73 -35.20 20.34
N GLU A 22 10.86 -36.31 19.60
CA GLU A 22 11.15 -36.30 18.16
C GLU A 22 10.07 -35.58 17.38
N GLU A 23 8.77 -35.83 17.66
CA GLU A 23 7.65 -35.16 17.03
C GLU A 23 7.61 -33.67 17.38
N ALA A 24 7.82 -33.29 18.65
CA ALA A 24 7.90 -31.89 19.06
C ALA A 24 9.05 -31.16 18.34
N SER A 25 10.22 -31.78 18.21
CA SER A 25 11.36 -31.23 17.47
C SER A 25 11.05 -31.06 15.99
N ARG A 26 10.35 -32.03 15.38
CA ARG A 26 9.91 -31.96 13.98
C ARG A 26 8.93 -30.80 13.76
N LEU A 27 7.92 -30.67 14.63
CA LEU A 27 6.92 -29.59 14.55
C LEU A 27 7.58 -28.21 14.72
N LYS A 28 8.53 -28.09 15.66
CA LYS A 28 9.30 -26.85 15.86
C LYS A 28 10.10 -26.48 14.62
N ALA A 29 10.73 -27.45 13.97
CA ALA A 29 11.49 -27.21 12.73
C ALA A 29 10.59 -26.74 11.58
N ILE A 30 9.41 -27.32 11.44
CA ILE A 30 8.41 -26.91 10.45
C ILE A 30 7.93 -25.48 10.72
N ALA A 31 7.61 -25.16 11.97
CA ALA A 31 7.19 -23.82 12.36
C ALA A 31 8.27 -22.79 12.10
N LYS A 32 9.54 -23.13 12.41
CA LYS A 32 10.69 -22.27 12.11
C LYS A 32 10.82 -21.99 10.62
N GLN A 33 10.77 -23.02 9.78
CA GLN A 33 10.83 -22.86 8.32
C GLN A 33 9.70 -21.96 7.78
N ALA A 34 8.51 -22.12 8.31
CA ALA A 34 7.38 -21.26 7.94
C ALA A 34 7.58 -19.79 8.37
N ALA A 35 8.15 -19.57 9.55
CA ALA A 35 8.53 -18.23 10.01
C ALA A 35 9.64 -17.60 9.16
N ASP A 36 10.68 -18.38 8.81
CA ASP A 36 11.76 -17.93 7.93
C ASP A 36 11.21 -17.44 6.58
N ALA A 37 10.30 -18.19 5.99
CA ALA A 37 9.66 -17.81 4.72
C ALA A 37 8.81 -16.56 4.84
N ALA A 38 8.01 -16.43 5.90
CA ALA A 38 7.17 -15.27 6.14
C ALA A 38 8.00 -14.00 6.40
N ILE A 39 9.09 -14.11 7.17
CA ILE A 39 10.01 -12.99 7.41
C ILE A 39 10.65 -12.54 6.09
N ALA A 40 11.11 -13.45 5.25
CA ALA A 40 11.72 -13.11 3.97
C ALA A 40 10.75 -12.37 3.03
N ASP A 41 9.48 -12.78 2.97
CA ASP A 41 8.45 -12.04 2.22
C ASP A 41 8.21 -10.65 2.83
N ALA A 42 8.08 -10.55 4.15
CA ALA A 42 7.89 -9.28 4.85
C ALA A 42 9.07 -8.31 4.62
N GLU A 43 10.31 -8.80 4.68
CA GLU A 43 11.52 -8.02 4.36
C GLU A 43 11.50 -7.48 2.93
N SER A 44 11.10 -8.30 1.97
CA SER A 44 10.97 -7.90 0.57
C SER A 44 9.94 -6.78 0.40
N ARG A 45 8.80 -6.86 1.10
CA ARG A 45 7.76 -5.84 1.07
C ARG A 45 8.16 -4.55 1.78
N MET A 46 8.89 -4.65 2.89
CA MET A 46 9.49 -3.48 3.55
C MET A 46 10.53 -2.80 2.66
N ALA A 47 11.35 -3.57 1.94
CA ALA A 47 12.31 -3.03 0.98
C ALA A 47 11.59 -2.28 -0.15
N TRP A 48 10.53 -2.86 -0.73
CA TRP A 48 9.69 -2.18 -1.70
C TRP A 48 9.11 -0.87 -1.14
N ALA A 49 8.61 -0.87 0.10
CA ALA A 49 8.05 0.32 0.73
C ALA A 49 9.10 1.43 0.91
N ASN A 50 10.34 1.07 1.26
CA ASN A 50 11.45 2.01 1.38
C ASN A 50 11.86 2.59 0.01
N GLU A 51 12.06 1.74 -0.98
CA GLU A 51 12.43 2.13 -2.35
C GLU A 51 11.39 3.06 -2.97
N ASN A 52 10.11 2.81 -2.68
CA ASN A 52 9.00 3.64 -3.16
C ASN A 52 8.63 4.79 -2.22
N GLN A 53 9.41 5.06 -1.16
CA GLN A 53 9.19 6.17 -0.23
C GLN A 53 7.76 6.21 0.35
N ILE A 54 7.19 5.03 0.64
CA ILE A 54 5.80 4.88 1.10
C ILE A 54 5.53 5.67 2.37
N ARG A 55 6.52 5.80 3.26
CA ARG A 55 6.38 6.56 4.49
C ARG A 55 5.93 8.01 4.29
N ALA A 56 6.27 8.63 3.16
CA ALA A 56 5.94 10.02 2.90
C ALA A 56 4.43 10.23 2.64
N ASP A 57 3.80 9.29 1.95
CA ASP A 57 2.39 9.38 1.55
C ASP A 57 1.46 8.52 2.43
N TYR A 58 1.99 7.46 3.06
CA TYR A 58 1.25 6.44 3.82
C TYR A 58 1.96 6.15 5.16
N GLU A 59 2.11 7.19 5.99
CA GLU A 59 2.89 7.13 7.24
C GLU A 59 2.34 6.11 8.22
N GLN A 60 1.01 5.99 8.33
CA GLN A 60 0.38 5.08 9.30
C GLN A 60 0.60 3.61 8.91
N GLU A 61 0.43 3.27 7.63
CA GLU A 61 0.67 1.93 7.10
C GLU A 61 2.13 1.55 7.28
N TYR A 62 3.05 2.46 6.96
CA TYR A 62 4.48 2.24 7.15
C TYR A 62 4.84 2.00 8.62
N LYS A 63 4.27 2.79 9.54
CA LYS A 63 4.47 2.63 10.98
C LYS A 63 3.94 1.29 11.48
N ASN A 64 2.73 0.92 11.08
CA ASN A 64 2.12 -0.35 11.47
C ASN A 64 2.96 -1.54 10.98
N ALA A 65 3.40 -1.52 9.73
CA ALA A 65 4.27 -2.55 9.17
C ALA A 65 5.62 -2.64 9.91
N SER A 66 6.22 -1.49 10.24
CA SER A 66 7.48 -1.45 10.99
C SER A 66 7.33 -2.05 12.39
N VAL A 67 6.25 -1.76 13.10
CA VAL A 67 5.96 -2.35 14.42
C VAL A 67 5.73 -3.85 14.31
N ALA A 68 4.98 -4.30 13.31
CA ALA A 68 4.74 -5.72 13.08
C ALA A 68 6.06 -6.45 12.76
N MET A 69 6.94 -5.86 11.95
CA MET A 69 8.24 -6.44 11.61
C MET A 69 9.16 -6.60 12.83
N VAL A 70 9.22 -5.57 13.68
CA VAL A 70 9.98 -5.66 14.95
C VAL A 70 9.40 -6.77 15.83
N SER A 71 8.07 -6.87 15.94
CA SER A 71 7.41 -7.92 16.72
C SER A 71 7.69 -9.32 16.17
N ALA A 72 7.78 -9.47 14.83
CA ALA A 72 8.14 -10.72 14.21
C ALA A 72 9.56 -11.17 14.60
N TYR A 73 10.54 -10.26 14.57
CA TYR A 73 11.91 -10.58 14.98
C TYR A 73 12.04 -10.89 16.47
N VAL A 74 11.32 -10.16 17.34
CA VAL A 74 11.31 -10.44 18.78
C VAL A 74 10.73 -11.84 19.05
N ALA A 75 9.61 -12.18 18.44
CA ALA A 75 9.00 -13.50 18.57
C ALA A 75 9.95 -14.60 18.03
N TYR A 76 10.63 -14.36 16.91
CA TYR A 76 11.60 -15.29 16.35
C TYR A 76 12.78 -15.53 17.29
N GLY A 77 13.32 -14.47 17.88
CA GLY A 77 14.41 -14.58 18.87
C GLY A 77 14.02 -15.34 20.13
N ASN A 78 12.73 -15.31 20.49
CA ASN A 78 12.14 -16.09 21.59
C ASN A 78 11.72 -17.51 21.18
N GLU A 79 12.01 -17.93 19.95
CA GLU A 79 11.60 -19.21 19.38
C GLU A 79 10.07 -19.42 19.28
N ASP A 80 9.28 -18.34 19.39
CA ASP A 80 7.84 -18.34 19.12
C ASP A 80 7.62 -18.15 17.61
N TYR A 81 7.90 -19.23 16.86
CA TYR A 81 7.85 -19.18 15.40
C TYR A 81 6.45 -18.98 14.84
N LEU A 82 5.41 -19.38 15.59
CA LEU A 82 4.03 -19.16 15.17
C LEU A 82 3.67 -17.66 15.22
N LEU A 83 3.96 -17.00 16.34
CA LEU A 83 3.74 -15.56 16.50
C LEU A 83 4.63 -14.77 15.52
N SER A 84 5.86 -15.18 15.35
CA SER A 84 6.79 -14.57 14.39
C SER A 84 6.22 -14.59 12.97
N LYS A 85 5.74 -15.76 12.52
CA LYS A 85 5.08 -15.92 11.22
C LYS A 85 3.87 -14.99 11.11
N GLN A 86 2.98 -14.98 12.10
CA GLN A 86 1.79 -14.13 12.09
C GLN A 86 2.14 -12.64 11.94
N LYS A 87 3.15 -12.17 12.68
CA LYS A 87 3.58 -10.78 12.62
C LYS A 87 4.25 -10.41 11.30
N ALA A 88 5.01 -11.31 10.71
CA ALA A 88 5.55 -11.12 9.37
C ALA A 88 4.44 -11.10 8.30
N GLU A 89 3.45 -11.97 8.40
CA GLU A 89 2.27 -11.98 7.51
C GLU A 89 1.43 -10.68 7.64
N GLU A 90 1.38 -10.05 8.82
CA GLU A 90 0.77 -8.72 8.98
C GLU A 90 1.47 -7.67 8.10
N VAL A 91 2.80 -7.67 8.04
CA VAL A 91 3.57 -6.78 7.15
C VAL A 91 3.22 -7.03 5.69
N SER A 92 3.21 -8.30 5.29
CA SER A 92 2.87 -8.69 3.92
C SER A 92 1.43 -8.34 3.53
N GLY A 93 0.52 -8.37 4.49
CA GLY A 93 -0.86 -7.93 4.31
C GLY A 93 -1.00 -6.42 4.13
N ILE A 94 -0.26 -5.63 4.92
CA ILE A 94 -0.25 -4.17 4.81
C ILE A 94 0.29 -3.74 3.44
N PHE A 95 1.44 -4.27 3.02
CA PHE A 95 2.04 -3.97 1.72
C PHE A 95 1.70 -5.03 0.66
N SER A 96 0.43 -5.45 0.64
CA SER A 96 -0.08 -6.42 -0.33
C SER A 96 0.07 -5.92 -1.77
N ASN A 97 -0.08 -6.83 -2.73
CA ASN A 97 -0.06 -6.46 -4.15
C ASN A 97 -1.17 -5.45 -4.49
N ASP A 98 -2.33 -5.55 -3.83
CA ASP A 98 -3.44 -4.61 -4.01
C ASP A 98 -3.07 -3.22 -3.49
N PHE A 99 -2.42 -3.13 -2.33
CA PHE A 99 -1.90 -1.86 -1.81
C PHE A 99 -0.86 -1.26 -2.77
N GLN A 100 0.06 -2.07 -3.30
CA GLN A 100 1.07 -1.60 -4.26
C GLN A 100 0.41 -1.07 -5.55
N ALA A 101 -0.62 -1.74 -6.04
CA ALA A 101 -1.40 -1.28 -7.19
C ALA A 101 -2.15 0.03 -6.88
N GLN A 102 -2.71 0.17 -5.68
CA GLN A 102 -3.36 1.40 -5.22
C GLN A 102 -2.38 2.57 -5.21
N VAL A 103 -1.18 2.39 -4.65
CA VAL A 103 -0.13 3.42 -4.64
C VAL A 103 0.24 3.86 -6.05
N ALA A 104 0.39 2.90 -6.97
CA ALA A 104 0.69 3.21 -8.37
C ALA A 104 -0.44 4.03 -9.03
N ALA A 105 -1.70 3.66 -8.79
CA ALA A 105 -2.86 4.38 -9.30
C ALA A 105 -2.97 5.80 -8.73
N ASP A 106 -2.76 5.98 -7.43
CA ASP A 106 -2.80 7.29 -6.77
C ASP A 106 -1.72 8.23 -7.32
N ARG A 107 -0.52 7.71 -7.55
CA ARG A 107 0.58 8.49 -8.14
C ARG A 107 0.32 8.86 -9.59
N ALA A 108 -0.22 7.94 -10.38
CA ALA A 108 -0.61 8.23 -11.76
C ALA A 108 -1.71 9.30 -11.83
N ALA A 109 -2.70 9.24 -10.93
CA ALA A 109 -3.76 10.25 -10.83
C ALA A 109 -3.20 11.63 -10.44
N LYS A 110 -2.29 11.70 -9.46
CA LYS A 110 -1.61 12.95 -9.09
C LYS A 110 -0.80 13.54 -10.24
N GLU A 111 -0.07 12.70 -10.98
CA GLU A 111 0.71 13.14 -12.14
C GLU A 111 -0.20 13.67 -13.27
N GLN A 112 -1.31 12.98 -13.54
CA GLN A 112 -2.27 13.41 -14.54
C GLN A 112 -2.90 14.74 -14.14
N LEU A 113 -3.31 14.90 -12.89
CA LEU A 113 -3.87 16.15 -12.37
C LEU A 113 -2.87 17.31 -12.52
N ALA A 114 -1.59 17.08 -12.25
CA ALA A 114 -0.54 18.09 -12.43
C ALA A 114 -0.38 18.50 -13.91
N LYS A 115 -0.46 17.54 -14.84
CA LYS A 115 -0.42 17.82 -16.29
C LYS A 115 -1.64 18.62 -16.74
N ASP A 116 -2.82 18.22 -16.29
CA ASP A 116 -4.07 18.90 -16.64
C ASP A 116 -4.08 20.34 -16.10
N LYS A 117 -3.61 20.52 -14.87
CA LYS A 117 -3.42 21.86 -14.30
C LYS A 117 -2.45 22.72 -15.11
N ALA A 118 -1.31 22.17 -15.48
CA ALA A 118 -0.33 22.91 -16.28
C ALA A 118 -0.90 23.32 -17.64
N ALA A 119 -1.66 22.45 -18.29
CA ALA A 119 -2.33 22.75 -19.54
C ALA A 119 -3.41 23.85 -19.36
N ALA A 120 -4.20 23.79 -18.30
CA ALA A 120 -5.18 24.81 -17.96
C ALA A 120 -4.51 26.16 -17.66
N ASP A 121 -3.44 26.16 -16.87
CA ASP A 121 -2.65 27.38 -16.56
C ASP A 121 -2.10 28.08 -17.83
N GLU A 122 -1.82 27.33 -18.90
CA GLU A 122 -1.39 27.88 -20.17
C GLU A 122 -2.54 28.45 -20.98
N VAL A 123 -3.68 27.79 -21.01
CA VAL A 123 -4.82 28.13 -21.89
C VAL A 123 -5.70 29.23 -21.30
N MET A 124 -5.96 29.19 -19.99
CA MET A 124 -6.88 30.12 -19.33
C MET A 124 -6.54 31.59 -19.52
N PRO A 125 -5.28 32.07 -19.38
CA PRO A 125 -4.96 33.47 -19.64
C PRO A 125 -5.27 33.89 -21.07
N LYS A 126 -4.95 33.05 -22.05
CA LYS A 126 -5.24 33.32 -23.46
C LYS A 126 -6.74 33.42 -23.75
N ALA A 127 -7.53 32.57 -23.11
CA ALA A 127 -8.99 32.62 -23.23
C ALA A 127 -9.58 33.91 -22.60
N ARG A 128 -9.08 34.30 -21.43
CA ARG A 128 -9.46 35.56 -20.77
C ARG A 128 -9.12 36.77 -21.64
N ASP A 129 -7.94 36.82 -22.21
CA ASP A 129 -7.52 37.93 -23.10
C ASP A 129 -8.42 38.04 -24.33
N ARG A 130 -8.82 36.90 -24.90
CA ARG A 130 -9.77 36.89 -26.04
C ARG A 130 -11.16 37.40 -25.67
N MET A 131 -11.65 37.07 -24.46
CA MET A 131 -12.91 37.59 -23.97
C MET A 131 -12.82 39.10 -23.75
N VAL A 132 -11.74 39.61 -23.14
CA VAL A 132 -11.48 41.05 -22.98
C VAL A 132 -11.50 41.73 -24.33
N TRP A 133 -10.78 41.17 -25.35
CA TRP A 133 -10.82 41.73 -26.70
C TRP A 133 -12.22 41.76 -27.29
N ALA A 134 -13.03 40.70 -27.10
CA ALA A 134 -14.40 40.63 -27.59
C ALA A 134 -15.28 41.72 -26.95
N ASP A 135 -15.11 41.98 -25.66
CA ASP A 135 -15.83 43.04 -24.94
C ASP A 135 -15.45 44.45 -25.47
N GLN A 136 -14.16 44.68 -25.63
CA GLN A 136 -13.62 45.97 -26.13
C GLN A 136 -14.05 46.29 -27.57
N ASN A 137 -14.29 45.28 -28.40
CA ASN A 137 -14.69 45.41 -29.78
C ASN A 137 -16.21 45.27 -30.04
N ASN A 138 -17.04 45.29 -28.98
CA ASN A 138 -18.51 45.20 -29.04
C ASN A 138 -19.04 43.94 -29.76
N ILE A 139 -18.29 42.83 -29.75
CA ILE A 139 -18.65 41.58 -30.42
C ILE A 139 -19.99 41.05 -29.96
N LYS A 140 -20.36 41.32 -28.70
CA LYS A 140 -21.66 40.96 -28.13
C LYS A 140 -22.83 41.54 -28.90
N THR A 141 -22.70 42.75 -29.45
CA THR A 141 -23.75 43.44 -30.20
C THR A 141 -23.91 42.89 -31.61
N ASP A 142 -22.77 42.72 -32.32
CA ASP A 142 -22.79 42.32 -33.72
C ASP A 142 -22.83 40.82 -33.97
N TYR A 143 -22.33 40.02 -32.98
CA TYR A 143 -22.21 38.57 -33.05
C TYR A 143 -22.69 37.90 -31.75
N SER A 144 -23.89 38.25 -31.28
CA SER A 144 -24.41 37.86 -29.96
C SER A 144 -24.42 36.36 -29.70
N ALA A 145 -24.74 35.53 -30.68
CA ALA A 145 -24.78 34.07 -30.52
C ALA A 145 -23.37 33.49 -30.25
N VAL A 146 -22.36 33.95 -31.01
CA VAL A 146 -20.99 33.51 -30.86
C VAL A 146 -20.40 33.99 -29.51
N TYR A 147 -20.66 35.26 -29.16
CA TYR A 147 -20.23 35.83 -27.90
C TYR A 147 -20.81 35.05 -26.70
N ASN A 148 -22.15 34.83 -26.69
CA ASN A 148 -22.81 34.13 -25.59
C ASN A 148 -22.29 32.69 -25.42
N SER A 149 -22.03 32.00 -26.53
CA SER A 149 -21.44 30.66 -26.50
C SER A 149 -20.03 30.66 -25.89
N ALA A 150 -19.18 31.60 -26.32
CA ALA A 150 -17.83 31.75 -25.78
C ALA A 150 -17.82 32.16 -24.30
N HIS A 151 -18.74 33.09 -23.91
CA HIS A 151 -18.89 33.53 -22.54
C HIS A 151 -19.32 32.37 -21.61
N SER A 152 -20.33 31.60 -22.01
CA SER A 152 -20.79 30.45 -21.25
C SER A 152 -19.69 29.37 -21.09
N ALA A 153 -18.90 29.12 -22.15
CA ALA A 153 -17.77 28.21 -22.09
C ALA A 153 -16.68 28.72 -21.13
N MET A 154 -16.43 30.05 -21.15
CA MET A 154 -15.45 30.67 -20.26
C MET A 154 -15.88 30.57 -18.79
N GLU A 155 -17.17 30.85 -18.49
CA GLU A 155 -17.72 30.71 -17.14
C GLU A 155 -17.59 29.25 -16.63
N ALA A 156 -17.89 28.27 -17.48
CA ALA A 156 -17.73 26.86 -17.14
C ALA A 156 -16.28 26.49 -16.87
N ALA A 157 -15.36 26.98 -17.70
CA ALA A 157 -13.93 26.74 -17.53
C ALA A 157 -13.38 27.38 -16.24
N GLU A 158 -13.76 28.63 -15.94
CA GLU A 158 -13.39 29.31 -14.69
C GLU A 158 -13.89 28.54 -13.46
N LYS A 159 -15.13 28.07 -13.50
CA LYS A 159 -15.71 27.28 -12.41
C LYS A 159 -14.97 25.95 -12.25
N ALA A 160 -14.68 25.23 -13.33
CA ALA A 160 -13.92 23.99 -13.31
C ALA A 160 -12.49 24.23 -12.77
N TYR A 161 -11.84 25.30 -13.18
CA TYR A 161 -10.52 25.66 -12.69
C TYR A 161 -10.50 25.93 -11.19
N GLN A 162 -11.50 26.65 -10.65
CA GLN A 162 -11.62 26.96 -9.21
C GLN A 162 -11.84 25.72 -8.35
N ILE A 163 -12.48 24.69 -8.87
CA ILE A 163 -12.73 23.43 -8.16
C ILE A 163 -11.73 22.32 -8.55
N GLU A 164 -10.60 22.69 -9.14
CA GLU A 164 -9.51 21.80 -9.54
C GLU A 164 -9.90 20.70 -10.53
N LYS A 165 -10.89 20.95 -11.39
CA LYS A 165 -11.31 20.08 -12.50
C LYS A 165 -10.72 20.57 -13.82
N TYR A 166 -9.41 20.42 -13.97
CA TYR A 166 -8.67 21.03 -15.10
C TYR A 166 -8.91 20.36 -16.46
N ALA A 167 -9.41 19.14 -16.49
CA ALA A 167 -9.68 18.36 -17.70
C ALA A 167 -11.08 18.55 -18.26
N ALA A 168 -11.87 19.46 -17.72
CA ALA A 168 -13.27 19.72 -18.12
C ALA A 168 -13.40 20.57 -19.40
#